data_ce80c0f06de70d668dea2ddf5c9435ad
#
_entry.id   ce80c0f06de70d668dea2ddf5c9435ad
#
_cell.length_a   1.000
_cell.length_b   1.000
_cell.length_c   1.000
_cell.angle_alpha   90.00
_cell.angle_beta   90.00
_cell.angle_gamma   90.00
#
_symmetry.space_group_name_H-M   'P 1'
#
loop_
_entity.id
_entity.type
_entity.pdbx_description
1 polymer ?
#
loop_
_entity_poly.entity_id
_entity_poly.type
_entity_poly.pdbx_seq_one_letter_code
_entity_poly.pdbx_strand_id
1 'polypeptide(L)'
;IRDRDCTAGETTLVIDYDGRFRACELREPLGNIKEYGCDISKVMNSEAMKQEIAAIGHGYKANCWCTHGCWITSSVIFNPRKMIRSVYKGYRETKRLNHPLAINEQKLQTMEAKYHLDIERLRQLNIR
;
A
#
# COMPACT_ATOMS: atom_id res chain seq x y z
N ILE A 1 9.45 5.62 7.96
CA ILE A 1 8.48 4.51 7.72
C ILE A 1 7.83 4.06 9.05
N ARG A 2 8.47 4.26 10.21
CA ARG A 2 7.97 3.84 11.54
C ARG A 2 6.74 4.57 12.08
N ASP A 3 6.23 5.57 11.37
CA ASP A 3 5.17 6.48 11.83
C ASP A 3 3.81 6.22 11.15
N ARG A 4 3.62 5.03 10.59
CA ARG A 4 2.41 4.68 9.84
C ARG A 4 1.60 3.65 10.61
N ASP A 5 0.42 4.07 11.07
CA ASP A 5 -0.56 3.15 11.62
C ASP A 5 -1.25 2.41 10.47
N CYS A 6 -1.31 1.10 10.55
CA CYS A 6 -2.10 0.31 9.63
C CYS A 6 -3.56 0.37 10.09
N THR A 7 -4.48 0.62 9.17
CA THR A 7 -5.93 0.66 9.44
C THR A 7 -6.65 -0.60 8.94
N ALA A 8 -5.89 -1.67 8.66
CA ALA A 8 -6.45 -2.96 8.28
C ALA A 8 -7.32 -3.52 9.40
N GLY A 9 -8.53 -3.94 9.06
CA GLY A 9 -9.53 -4.40 10.02
C GLY A 9 -10.33 -3.28 10.69
N GLU A 10 -9.87 -2.02 10.67
CA GLU A 10 -10.60 -0.87 11.24
C GLU A 10 -11.46 -0.16 10.18
N THR A 11 -10.89 0.15 9.04
CA THR A 11 -11.56 0.90 7.97
C THR A 11 -11.91 0.04 6.77
N THR A 12 -11.27 -1.08 6.64
CA THR A 12 -11.39 -2.00 5.50
C THR A 12 -11.17 -3.43 5.95
N LEU A 13 -11.76 -4.37 5.22
CA LEU A 13 -11.52 -5.80 5.37
C LEU A 13 -11.45 -6.45 3.98
N VAL A 14 -10.86 -7.62 3.91
CA VAL A 14 -10.83 -8.45 2.71
C VAL A 14 -11.82 -9.61 2.89
N ILE A 15 -12.62 -9.86 1.87
CA ILE A 15 -13.51 -11.02 1.80
C ILE A 15 -13.12 -11.82 0.56
N ASP A 16 -12.77 -13.09 0.77
CA ASP A 16 -12.43 -14.01 -0.30
C ASP A 16 -13.72 -14.49 -1.01
N TYR A 17 -13.56 -15.06 -2.19
CA TYR A 17 -14.68 -15.57 -3.01
C TYR A 17 -15.53 -16.66 -2.32
N ASP A 18 -14.97 -17.38 -1.35
CA ASP A 18 -15.66 -18.41 -0.56
C ASP A 18 -16.32 -17.87 0.72
N GLY A 19 -16.21 -16.56 0.95
CA GLY A 19 -16.77 -15.84 2.09
C GLY A 19 -15.86 -15.79 3.32
N ARG A 20 -14.64 -16.31 3.26
CA ARG A 20 -13.67 -16.09 4.33
C ARG A 20 -13.30 -14.63 4.41
N PHE A 21 -13.16 -14.11 5.62
CA PHE A 21 -12.75 -12.73 5.83
C PHE A 21 -11.45 -12.63 6.62
N ARG A 22 -10.70 -11.55 6.37
CA ARG A 22 -9.43 -11.23 7.01
C ARG A 22 -9.26 -9.71 7.12
N ALA A 23 -8.47 -9.25 8.08
CA ALA A 23 -8.18 -7.83 8.23
C ALA A 23 -7.36 -7.28 7.04
N CYS A 24 -6.47 -8.10 6.47
CA CYS A 24 -5.59 -7.77 5.36
C CYS A 24 -5.34 -9.02 4.52
N GLU A 25 -5.10 -8.86 3.23
CA GLU A 25 -4.81 -9.97 2.30
C GLU A 25 -3.55 -10.77 2.66
N LEU A 26 -2.61 -10.15 3.40
CA LEU A 26 -1.38 -10.77 3.87
C LEU A 26 -1.53 -11.49 5.22
N ARG A 27 -2.75 -11.50 5.79
CA ARG A 27 -3.06 -12.11 7.09
C ARG A 27 -3.97 -13.32 6.92
N GLU A 28 -3.94 -14.21 7.90
CA GLU A 28 -4.77 -15.41 7.87
C GLU A 28 -6.27 -15.08 7.98
N PRO A 29 -7.15 -15.91 7.40
CA PRO A 29 -8.59 -15.75 7.55
C PRO A 29 -9.01 -15.88 9.01
N LEU A 30 -9.96 -15.04 9.42
CA LEU A 30 -10.46 -14.96 10.80
C LEU A 30 -11.78 -15.72 10.99
N GLY A 31 -12.45 -16.10 9.90
CA GLY A 31 -13.74 -16.79 9.89
C GLY A 31 -14.45 -16.64 8.55
N ASN A 32 -15.73 -16.97 8.53
CA ASN A 32 -16.56 -16.84 7.34
C ASN A 32 -17.71 -15.86 7.60
N ILE A 33 -17.98 -14.96 6.65
CA ILE A 33 -19.03 -13.95 6.75
C ILE A 33 -20.43 -14.56 6.94
N LYS A 34 -20.65 -15.80 6.49
CA LYS A 34 -21.90 -16.56 6.65
C LYS A 34 -22.21 -16.82 8.13
N GLU A 35 -21.20 -16.98 8.99
CA GLU A 35 -21.36 -17.17 10.44
C GLU A 35 -21.95 -15.93 11.11
N TYR A 36 -21.80 -14.77 10.48
CA TYR A 36 -22.31 -13.48 10.91
C TYR A 36 -23.58 -13.06 10.15
N GLY A 37 -24.22 -13.98 9.40
CA GLY A 37 -25.40 -13.68 8.59
C GLY A 37 -25.12 -12.75 7.42
N CYS A 38 -23.89 -12.73 6.90
CA CYS A 38 -23.41 -11.82 5.85
C CYS A 38 -23.48 -10.33 6.23
N ASP A 39 -23.47 -10.05 7.52
CA ASP A 39 -23.49 -8.67 8.07
C ASP A 39 -22.07 -8.19 8.32
N ILE A 40 -21.61 -7.27 7.45
CA ILE A 40 -20.24 -6.69 7.53
C ILE A 40 -20.04 -5.96 8.86
N SER A 41 -21.08 -5.30 9.40
CA SER A 41 -20.97 -4.59 10.66
C SER A 41 -20.67 -5.55 11.83
N LYS A 42 -21.31 -6.71 11.84
CA LYS A 42 -21.03 -7.75 12.84
C LYS A 42 -19.63 -8.32 12.69
N VAL A 43 -19.17 -8.54 11.46
CA VAL A 43 -17.81 -9.00 11.16
C VAL A 43 -16.78 -8.01 11.67
N MET A 44 -16.93 -6.73 11.35
CA MET A 44 -16.02 -5.66 11.78
C MET A 44 -15.95 -5.50 13.31
N ASN A 45 -17.07 -5.75 14.00
CA ASN A 45 -17.17 -5.66 15.45
C ASN A 45 -16.91 -7.02 16.16
N SER A 46 -16.55 -8.07 15.42
CA SER A 46 -16.30 -9.39 16.00
C SER A 46 -15.08 -9.40 16.91
N GLU A 47 -15.06 -10.31 17.87
CA GLU A 47 -13.92 -10.48 18.76
C GLU A 47 -12.66 -10.91 18.00
N ALA A 48 -12.81 -11.77 17.00
CA ALA A 48 -11.71 -12.18 16.12
C ALA A 48 -11.07 -10.98 15.41
N MET A 49 -11.88 -10.05 14.88
CA MET A 49 -11.36 -8.83 14.25
C MET A 49 -10.66 -7.91 15.24
N LYS A 50 -11.21 -7.72 16.45
CA LYS A 50 -10.58 -6.90 17.48
C LYS A 50 -9.23 -7.45 17.94
N GLN A 51 -9.13 -8.76 18.11
CA GLN A 51 -7.88 -9.44 18.47
C GLN A 51 -6.85 -9.29 17.36
N GLU A 52 -7.27 -9.39 16.09
CA GLU A 52 -6.40 -9.23 14.94
C GLU A 52 -5.88 -7.78 14.81
N ILE A 53 -6.75 -6.78 14.99
CA ILE A 53 -6.36 -5.36 15.03
C ILE A 53 -5.33 -5.12 16.14
N ALA A 54 -5.55 -5.68 17.32
CA ALA A 54 -4.59 -5.59 18.42
C ALA A 54 -3.25 -6.27 18.10
N ALA A 55 -3.28 -7.39 17.39
CA ALA A 55 -2.08 -8.10 16.92
C ALA A 55 -1.31 -7.34 15.85
N ILE A 56 -2.01 -6.63 14.94
CA ILE A 56 -1.39 -5.74 13.95
C ILE A 56 -0.66 -4.59 14.66
N GLY A 57 -1.30 -4.00 15.67
CA GLY A 57 -0.75 -2.91 16.46
C GLY A 57 -0.65 -1.59 15.70
N HIS A 58 -0.30 -0.53 16.41
CA HIS A 58 -0.23 0.83 15.90
C HIS A 58 1.12 1.50 16.17
N GLY A 59 1.57 2.34 15.23
CA GLY A 59 2.73 3.18 15.38
C GLY A 59 4.02 2.40 15.72
N TYR A 60 4.68 2.79 16.79
CA TYR A 60 5.92 2.13 17.26
C TYR A 60 5.71 0.73 17.86
N LYS A 61 4.47 0.38 18.19
CA LYS A 61 4.08 -0.94 18.72
C LYS A 61 3.54 -1.86 17.63
N ALA A 62 3.58 -1.43 16.36
CA ALA A 62 3.13 -2.26 15.26
C ALA A 62 3.99 -3.52 15.14
N ASN A 63 3.35 -4.67 15.17
CA ASN A 63 3.97 -5.96 14.97
C ASN A 63 3.96 -6.37 13.49
N CYS A 64 3.26 -5.60 12.65
CA CYS A 64 3.13 -5.85 11.22
C CYS A 64 3.92 -4.81 10.42
N TRP A 65 4.82 -5.30 9.57
CA TRP A 65 5.65 -4.48 8.69
C TRP A 65 5.30 -4.79 7.23
N CYS A 66 4.65 -3.85 6.57
CA CYS A 66 4.42 -3.98 5.15
C CYS A 66 4.61 -2.65 4.42
N THR A 67 4.83 -2.75 3.11
CA THR A 67 4.89 -1.61 2.18
C THR A 67 3.68 -1.59 1.24
N HIS A 68 2.63 -2.33 1.58
CA HIS A 68 1.46 -2.51 0.72
C HIS A 68 0.70 -1.19 0.57
N GLY A 69 0.63 -0.69 -0.66
CA GLY A 69 0.12 0.65 -0.97
C GLY A 69 -1.33 0.87 -0.55
N CYS A 70 -2.18 -0.16 -0.67
CA CYS A 70 -3.60 -0.07 -0.34
C CYS A 70 -3.83 0.36 1.11
N TRP A 71 -3.17 -0.30 2.05
CA TRP A 71 -3.32 -0.05 3.49
C TRP A 71 -2.61 1.24 3.93
N ILE A 72 -1.49 1.56 3.31
CA ILE A 72 -0.78 2.83 3.55
C ILE A 72 -1.66 4.00 3.13
N THR A 73 -2.31 3.91 1.98
CA THR A 73 -3.21 4.96 1.46
C THR A 73 -4.40 5.16 2.40
N SER A 74 -5.07 4.09 2.82
CA SER A 74 -6.17 4.16 3.80
C SER A 74 -5.72 4.81 5.11
N SER A 75 -4.57 4.42 5.64
CA SER A 75 -4.00 4.97 6.87
C SER A 75 -3.71 6.48 6.81
N VAL A 76 -3.46 7.00 5.61
CA VAL A 76 -3.26 8.45 5.40
C VAL A 76 -4.60 9.16 5.25
N ILE A 77 -5.51 8.62 4.42
CA ILE A 77 -6.80 9.25 4.11
C ILE A 77 -7.68 9.36 5.37
N PHE A 78 -7.75 8.29 6.17
CA PHE A 78 -8.59 8.26 7.37
C PHE A 78 -7.94 8.91 8.61
N ASN A 79 -6.73 9.46 8.49
CA ASN A 79 -6.08 10.23 9.54
C ASN A 79 -5.92 11.70 9.12
N PRO A 80 -6.77 12.63 9.58
CA PRO A 80 -6.76 14.03 9.13
C PRO A 80 -5.40 14.72 9.31
N ARG A 81 -4.71 14.45 10.41
CA ARG A 81 -3.38 15.04 10.68
C ARG A 81 -2.33 14.56 9.69
N LYS A 82 -2.36 13.27 9.37
CA LYS A 82 -1.44 12.67 8.38
C LYS A 82 -1.78 13.13 6.96
N MET A 83 -3.06 13.23 6.65
CA MET A 83 -3.55 13.73 5.36
C MET A 83 -3.06 15.17 5.12
N ILE A 84 -3.31 16.10 6.06
CA ILE A 84 -2.88 17.50 5.94
C ILE A 84 -1.36 17.58 5.79
N ARG A 85 -0.60 16.84 6.61
CA ARG A 85 0.86 16.80 6.52
C ARG A 85 1.35 16.27 5.17
N SER A 86 0.70 15.24 4.63
CA SER A 86 1.05 14.64 3.33
C SER A 86 0.74 15.59 2.18
N VAL A 87 -0.43 16.24 2.21
CA VAL A 87 -0.83 17.25 1.21
C VAL A 87 0.16 18.43 1.24
N TYR A 88 0.46 18.95 2.43
CA TYR A 88 1.40 20.07 2.58
C TYR A 88 2.81 19.70 2.08
N LYS A 89 3.29 18.50 2.41
CA LYS A 89 4.58 18.01 1.93
C LYS A 89 4.57 17.82 0.42
N GLY A 90 3.52 17.22 -0.13
CA GLY A 90 3.34 17.07 -1.58
C GLY A 90 3.34 18.41 -2.29
N TYR A 91 2.59 19.40 -1.78
CA TYR A 91 2.56 20.76 -2.33
C TYR A 91 3.95 21.43 -2.32
N ARG A 92 4.71 21.30 -1.23
CA ARG A 92 6.09 21.82 -1.16
C ARG A 92 7.01 21.14 -2.17
N GLU A 93 6.92 19.82 -2.29
CA GLU A 93 7.72 19.07 -3.26
C GLU A 93 7.33 19.43 -4.70
N THR A 94 6.03 19.55 -5.00
CA THR A 94 5.56 20.00 -6.32
C THR A 94 6.06 21.40 -6.65
N LYS A 95 6.08 22.34 -5.68
CA LYS A 95 6.70 23.67 -5.90
C LYS A 95 8.22 23.60 -6.14
N ARG A 96 8.91 22.66 -5.52
CA ARG A 96 10.35 22.42 -5.79
C ARG A 96 10.57 21.79 -7.16
N LEU A 97 9.64 20.94 -7.60
CA LEU A 97 9.68 20.23 -8.89
C LEU A 97 9.13 21.07 -10.03
N ASN A 98 8.34 22.13 -9.77
CA ASN A 98 7.94 23.14 -10.77
C ASN A 98 9.06 24.09 -11.20
N HIS A 99 10.26 23.95 -10.68
CA HIS A 99 11.41 24.13 -11.53
C HIS A 99 11.26 23.13 -12.68
N PRO A 100 11.21 23.58 -13.97
CA PRO A 100 11.13 22.61 -15.06
C PRO A 100 12.18 21.55 -14.73
N LEU A 101 11.74 20.31 -14.64
CA LEU A 101 12.64 19.19 -14.76
C LEU A 101 13.33 19.50 -16.08
N ALA A 102 14.47 20.13 -16.02
CA ALA A 102 15.44 20.00 -17.04
C ALA A 102 15.76 18.49 -16.98
N ILE A 103 14.85 17.72 -17.60
CA ILE A 103 15.19 16.40 -18.08
C ILE A 103 16.36 16.76 -18.96
N ASN A 104 17.54 16.56 -18.38
CA ASN A 104 18.77 16.83 -19.06
C ASN A 104 18.68 15.93 -20.27
N GLU A 105 18.37 16.50 -21.46
CA GLU A 105 18.17 15.78 -22.69
C GLU A 105 19.35 14.83 -22.95
N GLN A 106 20.55 15.24 -22.49
CA GLN A 106 21.73 14.38 -22.48
C GLN A 106 21.55 13.12 -21.64
N LYS A 107 20.85 13.22 -20.49
CA LYS A 107 20.60 12.07 -19.62
C LYS A 107 19.52 11.15 -20.19
N LEU A 108 18.53 11.72 -20.86
CA LEU A 108 17.50 10.95 -21.61
C LEU A 108 18.17 10.21 -22.78
N GLN A 109 18.96 10.90 -23.60
CA GLN A 109 19.70 10.30 -24.72
C GLN A 109 20.67 9.22 -24.24
N THR A 110 21.34 9.42 -23.08
CA THR A 110 22.22 8.41 -22.50
C THR A 110 21.45 7.18 -22.00
N MET A 111 20.26 7.39 -21.46
CA MET A 111 19.38 6.28 -21.05
C MET A 111 18.81 5.53 -22.27
N GLU A 112 18.33 6.25 -23.29
CA GLU A 112 17.83 5.66 -24.53
C GLU A 112 18.92 4.85 -25.24
N ALA A 113 20.14 5.38 -25.36
CA ALA A 113 21.27 4.67 -25.94
C ALA A 113 21.62 3.40 -25.13
N LYS A 114 21.55 3.47 -23.81
CA LYS A 114 21.80 2.32 -22.91
C LYS A 114 20.73 1.23 -23.07
N TYR A 115 19.45 1.60 -23.15
CA TYR A 115 18.35 0.66 -23.35
C TYR A 115 18.35 0.05 -24.76
N HIS A 116 18.70 0.81 -25.80
CA HIS A 116 18.87 0.27 -27.15
C HIS A 116 19.99 -0.75 -27.23
N LEU A 117 21.12 -0.50 -26.60
CA LEU A 117 22.24 -1.44 -26.52
C LEU A 117 21.88 -2.74 -25.80
N ASP A 118 21.08 -2.66 -24.72
CA ASP A 118 20.64 -3.85 -23.99
C ASP A 118 19.62 -4.68 -24.79
N ILE A 119 18.72 -4.04 -25.53
CA ILE A 119 17.74 -4.71 -26.40
C ILE A 119 18.43 -5.41 -27.59
N GLU A 120 19.41 -4.79 -28.21
CA GLU A 120 20.18 -5.43 -29.27
C GLU A 120 21.01 -6.62 -28.76
N ARG A 121 21.62 -6.51 -27.58
CA ARG A 121 22.30 -7.63 -26.92
C ARG A 121 21.37 -8.80 -26.63
N LEU A 122 20.15 -8.52 -26.16
CA LEU A 122 19.13 -9.56 -25.90
C LEU A 122 18.64 -10.20 -27.22
N ARG A 123 18.53 -9.44 -28.31
CA ARG A 123 18.21 -9.99 -29.63
C ARG A 123 19.30 -10.93 -30.15
N GLN A 124 20.57 -10.60 -29.94
CA GLN A 124 21.68 -11.46 -30.34
C GLN A 124 21.80 -12.74 -29.52
N LEU A 125 21.37 -12.74 -28.25
CA LEU A 125 21.35 -13.93 -27.39
C LEU A 125 20.18 -14.88 -27.69
N ASN A 126 19.13 -14.42 -28.36
CA ASN A 126 17.93 -15.22 -28.69
C ASN A 126 17.96 -15.82 -30.12
N ILE A 127 19.06 -15.70 -30.84
CA ILE A 127 19.28 -16.26 -32.20
C ILE A 127 20.27 -17.44 -32.13
N ARG A 128 20.09 -18.31 -31.15
CA ARG A 128 20.76 -19.62 -31.14
C ARG A 128 19.78 -20.72 -30.77
#